data_ab774dfdc14c31c5792d446ee1cc1886
#
_entry.id   ab774dfdc14c31c5792d446ee1cc1886
#
_cell.length_a   1.000
_cell.length_b   1.000
_cell.length_c   1.000
_cell.angle_alpha   90.00
_cell.angle_beta   90.00
_cell.angle_gamma   90.00
#
_symmetry.space_group_name_H-M   'P 1'
#
loop_
_entity.id
_entity.type
_entity.pdbx_description
1 polymer ?
#
loop_
_entity_poly.entity_id
_entity_poly.type
_entity_poly.pdbx_seq_one_letter_code
_entity_poly.pdbx_strand_id
1 'polypeptide(L)'
;MSDTFDVIVIGGGPAGYHAAIRAAQLGLKTAVIDAWAGKDGKPALGGTCLNVGCIPSKALLDSSKQFYNIAHNLPVHGITVENAKVDMATFIGRKDKIVKQFTGGVDQLFKVNKIVSFFGTGKLLRADKNAGNQVEITGNDGSKQTLSATNVILASGSIPIELPFAKFDGKNIIDNAGALDITEVPKTLGVIGAGVIGLELGSVWNRLGAKVTILEALPDFLGTADADIAKVAQREFKKQGLDIKLGAKLGKAEVKKDGVHLTYSDKDGEQSLVVDKLLVAVGRRAFTAGLLADDTGVKLDERGRIIVDEHCHTGVDGVWAVGDAVRGPMLAHKGFEEGMAVAEWIAGKAGHVNYDTIPWVIYTEPEIAWAGKTEKELKDAGIPYKVGSFPFAAIGRAVAMNEPAGFVKMIAHAETDRILGVHLVGASVSELVAECVVAMEFKGSSEDLARIVHAHPTLSEAVHEAALSVDKRSIHKAN
;
A
#
# COMPACT_ATOMS: atom_id res chain seq x y z
N MET A 1 41.40 -2.48 4.29
CA MET A 1 40.92 -1.13 4.68
C MET A 1 39.47 -1.34 5.14
N SER A 2 39.14 -0.95 6.36
CA SER A 2 37.74 -1.05 6.81
C SER A 2 36.88 -0.12 5.92
N ASP A 3 35.91 -0.68 5.20
CA ASP A 3 34.97 0.12 4.41
C ASP A 3 34.06 0.88 5.38
N THR A 4 34.45 2.14 5.67
CA THR A 4 33.68 3.03 6.53
C THR A 4 32.76 3.89 5.68
N PHE A 5 31.51 4.00 6.08
CA PHE A 5 30.46 4.79 5.43
C PHE A 5 29.93 5.86 6.38
N ASP A 6 29.36 6.92 5.83
CA ASP A 6 28.58 7.90 6.62
C ASP A 6 27.22 7.30 6.97
N VAL A 7 26.61 6.56 6.02
CA VAL A 7 25.30 5.93 6.17
C VAL A 7 25.31 4.51 5.61
N ILE A 8 24.85 3.55 6.39
CA ILE A 8 24.48 2.20 5.94
C ILE A 8 22.97 2.04 6.08
N VAL A 9 22.31 1.62 4.99
CA VAL A 9 20.87 1.29 4.99
C VAL A 9 20.71 -0.21 4.92
N ILE A 10 19.96 -0.80 5.86
CA ILE A 10 19.61 -2.22 5.86
C ILE A 10 18.20 -2.38 5.32
N GLY A 11 18.10 -2.87 4.09
CA GLY A 11 16.88 -3.02 3.31
C GLY A 11 16.81 -2.05 2.12
N GLY A 12 16.72 -2.60 0.90
CA GLY A 12 16.63 -1.87 -0.37
C GLY A 12 15.19 -1.64 -0.85
N GLY A 13 14.19 -1.78 0.04
CA GLY A 13 12.79 -1.48 -0.25
C GLY A 13 12.50 0.03 -0.36
N PRO A 14 11.23 0.42 -0.52
CA PRO A 14 10.80 1.82 -0.72
C PRO A 14 11.44 2.82 0.23
N ALA A 15 11.37 2.61 1.53
CA ALA A 15 11.97 3.49 2.51
C ALA A 15 13.49 3.53 2.41
N GLY A 16 14.12 2.36 2.21
CA GLY A 16 15.58 2.24 2.19
C GLY A 16 16.22 2.86 0.95
N TYR A 17 15.68 2.62 -0.26
CA TYR A 17 16.31 3.19 -1.44
C TYR A 17 16.09 4.71 -1.54
N HIS A 18 14.96 5.26 -1.03
CA HIS A 18 14.78 6.71 -0.94
C HIS A 18 15.76 7.34 0.05
N ALA A 19 15.92 6.73 1.24
CA ALA A 19 16.89 7.17 2.23
C ALA A 19 18.32 7.17 1.65
N ALA A 20 18.71 6.08 0.99
CA ALA A 20 20.05 5.93 0.42
C ALA A 20 20.34 6.93 -0.70
N ILE A 21 19.39 7.13 -1.64
CA ILE A 21 19.54 8.09 -2.73
C ILE A 21 19.64 9.50 -2.16
N ARG A 22 18.76 9.86 -1.22
CA ARG A 22 18.78 11.19 -0.62
C ARG A 22 20.04 11.44 0.19
N ALA A 23 20.52 10.49 0.99
CA ALA A 23 21.79 10.60 1.70
C ALA A 23 22.98 10.83 0.74
N ALA A 24 23.05 10.06 -0.35
CA ALA A 24 24.09 10.23 -1.37
C ALA A 24 24.01 11.59 -2.08
N GLN A 25 22.80 12.09 -2.40
CA GLN A 25 22.59 13.43 -2.96
C GLN A 25 23.04 14.55 -2.01
N LEU A 26 23.02 14.31 -0.72
CA LEU A 26 23.50 15.22 0.32
C LEU A 26 25.02 15.10 0.57
N GLY A 27 25.72 14.28 -0.24
CA GLY A 27 27.17 14.11 -0.19
C GLY A 27 27.66 13.06 0.81
N LEU A 28 26.77 12.29 1.42
CA LEU A 28 27.12 11.24 2.38
C LEU A 28 27.56 9.95 1.65
N LYS A 29 28.68 9.36 2.05
CA LYS A 29 29.14 8.06 1.54
C LYS A 29 28.19 6.96 2.01
N THR A 30 27.41 6.43 1.10
CA THR A 30 26.26 5.57 1.42
C THR A 30 26.42 4.15 0.91
N ALA A 31 26.04 3.18 1.73
CA ALA A 31 25.89 1.78 1.36
C ALA A 31 24.48 1.27 1.64
N VAL A 32 24.03 0.28 0.84
CA VAL A 32 22.75 -0.44 1.03
C VAL A 32 23.02 -1.92 1.09
N ILE A 33 22.39 -2.60 2.03
CA ILE A 33 22.43 -4.05 2.19
C ILE A 33 21.02 -4.58 1.94
N ASP A 34 20.84 -5.45 0.95
CA ASP A 34 19.54 -6.06 0.66
C ASP A 34 19.71 -7.53 0.22
N ALA A 35 18.85 -8.40 0.73
CA ALA A 35 18.90 -9.83 0.45
C ALA A 35 17.93 -10.26 -0.67
N TRP A 36 17.14 -9.35 -1.23
CA TRP A 36 16.09 -9.70 -2.17
C TRP A 36 16.65 -10.20 -3.49
N ALA A 37 16.26 -11.43 -3.84
CA ALA A 37 16.56 -12.03 -5.14
C ALA A 37 15.33 -12.00 -6.05
N GLY A 38 15.54 -11.63 -7.30
CA GLY A 38 14.53 -11.78 -8.35
C GLY A 38 14.29 -13.24 -8.71
N LYS A 39 13.34 -13.50 -9.61
CA LYS A 39 13.04 -14.85 -10.12
C LYS A 39 14.22 -15.55 -10.80
N ASP A 40 15.18 -14.79 -11.28
CA ASP A 40 16.42 -15.26 -11.89
C ASP A 40 17.56 -15.47 -10.87
N GLY A 41 17.29 -15.33 -9.58
CA GLY A 41 18.26 -15.48 -8.48
C GLY A 41 19.22 -14.30 -8.33
N LYS A 42 19.10 -13.25 -9.16
CA LYS A 42 19.94 -12.05 -9.10
C LYS A 42 19.39 -11.03 -8.11
N PRO A 43 20.25 -10.13 -7.59
CA PRO A 43 19.77 -9.01 -6.77
C PRO A 43 18.66 -8.21 -7.46
N ALA A 44 17.59 -7.90 -6.73
CA ALA A 44 16.44 -7.17 -7.24
C ALA A 44 15.95 -6.14 -6.22
N LEU A 45 16.60 -4.97 -6.22
CA LEU A 45 16.25 -3.86 -5.32
C LEU A 45 14.79 -3.43 -5.47
N GLY A 46 14.24 -2.78 -4.43
CA GLY A 46 12.88 -2.27 -4.43
C GLY A 46 11.93 -2.98 -3.46
N GLY A 47 12.42 -4.01 -2.76
CA GLY A 47 11.70 -4.72 -1.69
C GLY A 47 10.35 -5.28 -2.13
N THR A 48 9.44 -5.46 -1.18
CA THR A 48 8.09 -5.99 -1.42
C THR A 48 7.33 -5.19 -2.49
N CYS A 49 7.32 -3.87 -2.40
CA CYS A 49 6.50 -3.01 -3.26
C CYS A 49 6.80 -3.22 -4.75
N LEU A 50 8.08 -3.19 -5.16
CA LEU A 50 8.46 -3.31 -6.56
C LEU A 50 8.40 -4.76 -7.06
N ASN A 51 8.75 -5.73 -6.21
CA ASN A 51 8.89 -7.13 -6.62
C ASN A 51 7.58 -7.92 -6.53
N VAL A 52 6.85 -7.81 -5.40
CA VAL A 52 5.68 -8.65 -5.09
C VAL A 52 4.53 -7.86 -4.43
N GLY A 53 4.46 -6.56 -4.65
CA GLY A 53 3.46 -5.68 -4.02
C GLY A 53 2.83 -4.69 -5.00
N CYS A 54 3.06 -3.41 -4.74
CA CYS A 54 2.37 -2.29 -5.43
C CYS A 54 2.49 -2.37 -6.96
N ILE A 55 3.71 -2.50 -7.48
CA ILE A 55 3.94 -2.43 -8.92
C ILE A 55 3.32 -3.62 -9.66
N PRO A 56 3.60 -4.89 -9.29
CA PRO A 56 2.97 -6.01 -9.98
C PRO A 56 1.45 -6.07 -9.79
N SER A 57 0.90 -5.68 -8.64
CA SER A 57 -0.55 -5.68 -8.45
C SER A 57 -1.25 -4.65 -9.33
N LYS A 58 -0.72 -3.42 -9.46
CA LYS A 58 -1.27 -2.40 -10.35
C LYS A 58 -1.15 -2.79 -11.82
N ALA A 59 -0.06 -3.45 -12.21
CA ALA A 59 0.06 -4.01 -13.56
C ALA A 59 -1.03 -5.05 -13.89
N LEU A 60 -1.36 -5.95 -12.94
CA LEU A 60 -2.44 -6.92 -13.13
C LEU A 60 -3.83 -6.28 -13.04
N LEU A 61 -4.05 -5.32 -12.14
CA LEU A 61 -5.30 -4.57 -12.03
C LEU A 61 -5.63 -3.85 -13.33
N ASP A 62 -4.66 -3.14 -13.91
CA ASP A 62 -4.83 -2.46 -15.19
C ASP A 62 -5.17 -3.47 -16.31
N SER A 63 -4.36 -4.51 -16.47
CA SER A 63 -4.62 -5.52 -17.52
C SER A 63 -5.95 -6.23 -17.35
N SER A 64 -6.36 -6.57 -16.13
CA SER A 64 -7.65 -7.20 -15.86
C SER A 64 -8.83 -6.24 -16.10
N LYS A 65 -8.64 -4.93 -15.80
CA LYS A 65 -9.64 -3.88 -16.13
C LYS A 65 -9.87 -3.80 -17.64
N GLN A 66 -8.80 -3.84 -18.48
CA GLN A 66 -8.95 -3.83 -19.92
C GLN A 66 -9.82 -5.01 -20.42
N PHE A 67 -9.56 -6.22 -19.89
CA PHE A 67 -10.35 -7.39 -20.26
C PHE A 67 -11.81 -7.28 -19.78
N TYR A 68 -12.04 -6.83 -18.55
CA TYR A 68 -13.38 -6.62 -18.01
C TYR A 68 -14.18 -5.59 -18.81
N ASN A 69 -13.54 -4.51 -19.25
CA ASN A 69 -14.16 -3.46 -20.04
C ASN A 69 -14.70 -3.95 -21.39
N ILE A 70 -14.11 -5.00 -21.99
CA ILE A 70 -14.61 -5.57 -23.25
C ILE A 70 -16.07 -5.99 -23.13
N ALA A 71 -16.44 -6.65 -22.04
CA ALA A 71 -17.79 -7.15 -21.83
C ALA A 71 -18.75 -6.13 -21.17
N HIS A 72 -18.21 -5.17 -20.39
CA HIS A 72 -19.04 -4.35 -19.49
C HIS A 72 -19.07 -2.86 -19.86
N ASN A 73 -17.99 -2.33 -20.45
CA ASN A 73 -17.91 -0.92 -20.80
C ASN A 73 -17.97 -0.65 -22.31
N LEU A 74 -17.23 -1.41 -23.12
CA LEU A 74 -17.21 -1.17 -24.57
C LEU A 74 -18.58 -1.25 -25.25
N PRO A 75 -19.52 -2.15 -24.88
CA PRO A 75 -20.85 -2.18 -25.47
C PRO A 75 -21.64 -0.87 -25.31
N VAL A 76 -21.46 -0.16 -24.21
CA VAL A 76 -22.11 1.15 -23.98
C VAL A 76 -21.61 2.21 -24.97
N HIS A 77 -20.37 2.07 -25.46
CA HIS A 77 -19.79 2.93 -26.49
C HIS A 77 -20.10 2.46 -27.92
N GLY A 78 -20.95 1.42 -28.10
CA GLY A 78 -21.28 0.85 -29.42
C GLY A 78 -20.15 -0.05 -29.98
N ILE A 79 -19.21 -0.50 -29.17
CA ILE A 79 -18.08 -1.34 -29.59
C ILE A 79 -18.34 -2.78 -29.16
N THR A 80 -18.42 -3.69 -30.12
CA THR A 80 -18.59 -5.13 -29.89
C THR A 80 -17.29 -5.85 -30.20
N VAL A 81 -16.86 -6.73 -29.29
CA VAL A 81 -15.68 -7.61 -29.45
C VAL A 81 -16.12 -9.06 -29.26
N GLU A 82 -15.92 -9.89 -30.28
CA GLU A 82 -16.27 -11.30 -30.23
C GLU A 82 -15.06 -12.14 -29.79
N ASN A 83 -15.33 -13.20 -29.02
CA ASN A 83 -14.33 -14.21 -28.63
C ASN A 83 -13.08 -13.66 -27.93
N ALA A 84 -13.20 -12.60 -27.13
CA ALA A 84 -12.10 -12.05 -26.35
C ALA A 84 -11.54 -13.12 -25.39
N LYS A 85 -10.22 -13.27 -25.37
CA LYS A 85 -9.51 -14.23 -24.52
C LYS A 85 -8.30 -13.57 -23.88
N VAL A 86 -7.94 -14.01 -22.68
CA VAL A 86 -6.69 -13.63 -22.03
C VAL A 86 -5.64 -14.70 -22.31
N ASP A 87 -4.51 -14.30 -22.87
CA ASP A 87 -3.29 -15.11 -22.87
C ASP A 87 -2.55 -14.90 -21.53
N MET A 88 -2.65 -15.89 -20.65
CA MET A 88 -2.08 -15.81 -19.30
C MET A 88 -0.55 -15.71 -19.33
N ALA A 89 0.13 -16.30 -20.29
CA ALA A 89 1.59 -16.19 -20.41
C ALA A 89 2.00 -14.73 -20.69
N THR A 90 1.33 -14.07 -21.62
CA THR A 90 1.53 -12.64 -21.93
C THR A 90 1.10 -11.75 -20.77
N PHE A 91 -0.02 -12.05 -20.11
CA PHE A 91 -0.54 -11.31 -18.97
C PHE A 91 0.46 -11.26 -17.79
N ILE A 92 0.98 -12.42 -17.39
CA ILE A 92 1.99 -12.52 -16.33
C ILE A 92 3.34 -11.98 -16.82
N GLY A 93 3.75 -12.28 -18.06
CA GLY A 93 4.98 -11.78 -18.65
C GLY A 93 5.07 -10.24 -18.73
N ARG A 94 3.93 -9.56 -19.00
CA ARG A 94 3.84 -8.09 -18.94
C ARG A 94 4.16 -7.58 -17.54
N LYS A 95 3.55 -8.15 -16.50
CA LYS A 95 3.82 -7.82 -15.11
C LYS A 95 5.30 -8.02 -14.75
N ASP A 96 5.88 -9.15 -15.11
CA ASP A 96 7.29 -9.46 -14.82
C ASP A 96 8.25 -8.50 -15.54
N LYS A 97 7.93 -8.10 -16.77
CA LYS A 97 8.70 -7.09 -17.50
C LYS A 97 8.68 -5.73 -16.78
N ILE A 98 7.52 -5.31 -16.28
CA ILE A 98 7.36 -4.06 -15.51
C ILE A 98 8.19 -4.13 -14.24
N VAL A 99 8.08 -5.23 -13.46
CA VAL A 99 8.88 -5.43 -12.24
C VAL A 99 10.38 -5.31 -12.55
N LYS A 100 10.86 -6.01 -13.59
CA LYS A 100 12.27 -5.96 -14.01
C LYS A 100 12.72 -4.55 -14.41
N GLN A 101 11.85 -3.77 -15.07
CA GLN A 101 12.14 -2.39 -15.43
C GLN A 101 12.34 -1.52 -14.19
N PHE A 102 11.46 -1.61 -13.20
CA PHE A 102 11.53 -0.79 -12.00
C PHE A 102 12.67 -1.19 -11.07
N THR A 103 12.91 -2.48 -10.86
CA THR A 103 14.04 -2.95 -10.05
C THR A 103 15.38 -2.60 -10.69
N GLY A 104 15.49 -2.73 -12.01
CA GLY A 104 16.66 -2.26 -12.77
C GLY A 104 16.83 -0.74 -12.73
N GLY A 105 15.73 0.01 -12.65
CA GLY A 105 15.77 1.47 -12.47
C GLY A 105 16.40 1.87 -11.14
N VAL A 106 16.07 1.19 -10.03
CA VAL A 106 16.69 1.45 -8.72
C VAL A 106 18.20 1.14 -8.77
N ASP A 107 18.60 0.02 -9.37
CA ASP A 107 20.03 -0.32 -9.56
C ASP A 107 20.78 0.77 -10.34
N GLN A 108 20.17 1.29 -11.41
CA GLN A 108 20.73 2.40 -12.19
C GLN A 108 20.85 3.67 -11.34
N LEU A 109 19.86 4.01 -10.54
CA LEU A 109 19.90 5.17 -9.64
C LEU A 109 21.00 5.04 -8.60
N PHE A 110 21.22 3.85 -8.07
CA PHE A 110 22.33 3.60 -7.12
C PHE A 110 23.69 3.83 -7.79
N LYS A 111 23.88 3.33 -9.02
CA LYS A 111 25.13 3.56 -9.79
C LYS A 111 25.38 5.03 -10.03
N VAL A 112 24.37 5.78 -10.47
CA VAL A 112 24.49 7.23 -10.75
C VAL A 112 24.83 8.02 -9.48
N ASN A 113 24.25 7.64 -8.34
CA ASN A 113 24.48 8.29 -7.05
C ASN A 113 25.70 7.70 -6.30
N LYS A 114 26.47 6.78 -6.91
CA LYS A 114 27.66 6.13 -6.31
C LYS A 114 27.38 5.40 -4.97
N ILE A 115 26.18 4.86 -4.84
CA ILE A 115 25.77 4.05 -3.68
C ILE A 115 26.35 2.66 -3.84
N VAL A 116 27.01 2.14 -2.80
CA VAL A 116 27.55 0.77 -2.78
C VAL A 116 26.47 -0.19 -2.34
N SER A 117 26.19 -1.21 -3.16
CA SER A 117 25.21 -2.24 -2.83
C SER A 117 25.86 -3.53 -2.40
N PHE A 118 25.39 -4.13 -1.32
CA PHE A 118 25.78 -5.44 -0.84
C PHE A 118 24.58 -6.38 -0.89
N PHE A 119 24.77 -7.55 -1.51
CA PHE A 119 23.71 -8.54 -1.62
C PHE A 119 23.81 -9.58 -0.51
N GLY A 120 22.91 -9.53 0.44
CA GLY A 120 22.88 -10.41 1.62
C GLY A 120 22.01 -9.84 2.73
N THR A 121 21.98 -10.56 3.85
CA THR A 121 21.24 -10.15 5.05
C THR A 121 22.13 -9.26 5.94
N GLY A 122 21.63 -8.07 6.26
CA GLY A 122 22.28 -7.14 7.17
C GLY A 122 21.82 -7.31 8.61
N LYS A 123 22.75 -7.29 9.56
CA LYS A 123 22.48 -7.33 11.01
C LYS A 123 23.27 -6.23 11.72
N LEU A 124 22.58 -5.37 12.47
CA LEU A 124 23.22 -4.43 13.37
C LEU A 124 23.84 -5.21 14.56
N LEU A 125 25.17 -5.18 14.68
CA LEU A 125 25.89 -5.89 15.73
C LEU A 125 26.04 -5.06 16.99
N ARG A 126 26.42 -3.80 16.81
CA ARG A 126 26.69 -2.86 17.89
C ARG A 126 26.30 -1.46 17.45
N ALA A 127 25.79 -0.71 18.39
CA ALA A 127 25.51 0.70 18.25
C ALA A 127 26.40 1.47 19.23
N ASP A 128 27.40 2.20 18.74
CA ASP A 128 28.37 2.92 19.57
C ASP A 128 28.82 4.20 18.87
N LYS A 129 28.52 5.33 19.49
CA LYS A 129 28.85 6.67 18.96
C LYS A 129 30.34 6.89 18.73
N ASN A 130 31.21 6.32 19.56
CA ASN A 130 32.67 6.55 19.51
C ASN A 130 33.37 5.56 18.59
N ALA A 131 32.89 4.31 18.52
CA ALA A 131 33.49 3.22 17.73
C ALA A 131 32.79 3.08 16.34
N GLY A 132 31.73 3.85 16.06
CA GLY A 132 30.87 3.68 14.90
C GLY A 132 29.92 2.49 15.04
N ASN A 133 28.82 2.53 14.29
CA ASN A 133 27.84 1.46 14.27
C ASN A 133 28.34 0.34 13.34
N GLN A 134 28.40 -0.89 13.83
CA GLN A 134 28.87 -2.05 13.08
C GLN A 134 27.70 -2.86 12.53
N VAL A 135 27.79 -3.23 11.24
CA VAL A 135 26.78 -4.04 10.55
C VAL A 135 27.46 -5.26 9.93
N GLU A 136 27.02 -6.45 10.35
CA GLU A 136 27.40 -7.70 9.71
C GLU A 136 26.54 -7.93 8.47
N ILE A 137 27.17 -8.31 7.37
CA ILE A 137 26.52 -8.81 6.17
C ILE A 137 26.76 -10.30 6.08
N THR A 138 25.70 -11.07 5.95
CA THR A 138 25.78 -12.48 5.58
C THR A 138 25.33 -12.61 4.13
N GLY A 139 26.26 -12.89 3.24
CA GLY A 139 25.99 -13.12 1.82
C GLY A 139 25.14 -14.39 1.60
N ASN A 140 24.48 -14.49 0.45
CA ASN A 140 23.69 -15.68 0.10
C ASN A 140 24.52 -16.94 -0.10
N ASP A 141 25.84 -16.79 -0.26
CA ASP A 141 26.84 -17.86 -0.27
C ASP A 141 27.35 -18.25 1.13
N GLY A 142 26.83 -17.60 2.20
CA GLY A 142 27.25 -17.78 3.58
C GLY A 142 28.49 -17.01 3.98
N SER A 143 29.10 -16.23 3.09
CA SER A 143 30.23 -15.34 3.41
C SER A 143 29.81 -14.28 4.42
N LYS A 144 30.74 -13.87 5.27
CA LYS A 144 30.49 -12.82 6.27
C LYS A 144 31.49 -11.69 6.13
N GLN A 145 31.00 -10.46 6.23
CA GLN A 145 31.83 -9.27 6.33
C GLN A 145 31.19 -8.27 7.29
N THR A 146 32.00 -7.41 7.88
CA THR A 146 31.51 -6.36 8.79
C THR A 146 31.88 -4.99 8.21
N LEU A 147 30.89 -4.13 8.13
CA LEU A 147 31.05 -2.73 7.75
C LEU A 147 30.85 -1.83 8.97
N SER A 148 31.39 -0.60 8.89
CA SER A 148 31.20 0.41 9.92
C SER A 148 30.59 1.67 9.32
N ALA A 149 29.69 2.32 10.05
CA ALA A 149 29.11 3.61 9.65
C ALA A 149 28.86 4.51 10.85
N THR A 150 28.85 5.82 10.59
CA THR A 150 28.39 6.81 11.58
C THR A 150 26.90 6.65 11.84
N ASN A 151 26.10 6.41 10.78
CA ASN A 151 24.66 6.23 10.88
C ASN A 151 24.21 4.93 10.20
N VAL A 152 23.24 4.26 10.82
CA VAL A 152 22.56 3.08 10.27
C VAL A 152 21.05 3.36 10.19
N ILE A 153 20.47 3.10 9.04
CA ILE A 153 19.02 3.21 8.81
C ILE A 153 18.45 1.79 8.65
N LEU A 154 17.60 1.40 9.58
CA LEU A 154 16.91 0.11 9.58
C LEU A 154 15.63 0.24 8.75
N ALA A 155 15.63 -0.34 7.55
CA ALA A 155 14.53 -0.29 6.57
C ALA A 155 14.10 -1.70 6.13
N SER A 156 14.11 -2.65 7.07
CA SER A 156 13.89 -4.08 6.82
C SER A 156 12.48 -4.45 6.32
N GLY A 157 11.53 -3.52 6.40
CA GLY A 157 10.19 -3.67 5.85
C GLY A 157 9.30 -4.64 6.63
N SER A 158 8.45 -5.37 5.92
CA SER A 158 7.42 -6.25 6.48
C SER A 158 7.27 -7.54 5.69
N ILE A 159 6.64 -8.54 6.34
CA ILE A 159 6.27 -9.83 5.74
C ILE A 159 4.78 -10.11 5.94
N PRO A 160 4.14 -10.94 5.08
CA PRO A 160 2.76 -11.35 5.25
C PRO A 160 2.54 -12.05 6.60
N ILE A 161 1.37 -11.86 7.19
CA ILE A 161 0.94 -12.62 8.38
C ILE A 161 0.42 -13.97 7.92
N GLU A 162 1.04 -15.04 8.42
CA GLU A 162 0.59 -16.41 8.24
C GLU A 162 -0.36 -16.81 9.36
N LEU A 163 -1.46 -17.48 9.02
CA LEU A 163 -2.42 -17.97 10.01
C LEU A 163 -2.02 -19.37 10.49
N PRO A 164 -2.12 -19.68 11.78
CA PRO A 164 -1.72 -20.99 12.33
C PRO A 164 -2.43 -22.18 11.65
N PHE A 165 -3.67 -21.98 11.22
CA PHE A 165 -4.53 -22.99 10.60
C PHE A 165 -4.55 -22.92 9.06
N ALA A 166 -3.86 -21.95 8.44
CA ALA A 166 -3.76 -21.76 6.98
C ALA A 166 -2.33 -21.37 6.61
N LYS A 167 -1.41 -22.33 6.75
CA LYS A 167 0.02 -22.16 6.44
C LYS A 167 0.24 -22.07 4.94
N PHE A 168 1.11 -21.17 4.52
CA PHE A 168 1.49 -21.04 3.13
C PHE A 168 2.20 -22.31 2.64
N ASP A 169 1.66 -22.93 1.58
CA ASP A 169 2.32 -24.04 0.86
C ASP A 169 2.88 -23.58 -0.51
N GLY A 170 2.66 -22.30 -0.86
CA GLY A 170 3.11 -21.68 -2.10
C GLY A 170 2.37 -22.15 -3.34
N LYS A 171 1.38 -23.05 -3.21
CA LYS A 171 0.63 -23.66 -4.32
C LYS A 171 -0.87 -23.49 -4.19
N ASN A 172 -1.45 -23.94 -3.08
CA ASN A 172 -2.90 -23.93 -2.84
C ASN A 172 -3.28 -22.83 -1.83
N ILE A 173 -2.50 -22.71 -0.76
CA ILE A 173 -2.62 -21.64 0.23
C ILE A 173 -1.46 -20.68 0.00
N ILE A 174 -1.77 -19.48 -0.45
CA ILE A 174 -0.80 -18.52 -1.00
C ILE A 174 -0.92 -17.16 -0.31
N ASP A 175 0.18 -16.41 -0.33
CA ASP A 175 0.23 -15.01 0.03
C ASP A 175 0.04 -14.10 -1.21
N ASN A 176 0.30 -12.80 -1.03
CA ASN A 176 0.26 -11.83 -2.13
C ASN A 176 1.23 -12.18 -3.28
N ALA A 177 2.43 -12.68 -2.98
CA ALA A 177 3.40 -13.03 -4.00
C ALA A 177 2.90 -14.21 -4.84
N GLY A 178 2.38 -15.26 -4.20
CA GLY A 178 1.77 -16.40 -4.89
C GLY A 178 0.56 -16.00 -5.72
N ALA A 179 -0.28 -15.06 -5.23
CA ALA A 179 -1.45 -14.60 -5.97
C ALA A 179 -1.10 -13.75 -7.19
N LEU A 180 0.05 -13.06 -7.20
CA LEU A 180 0.57 -12.32 -8.36
C LEU A 180 1.19 -13.22 -9.43
N ASP A 181 1.46 -14.49 -9.12
CA ASP A 181 2.13 -15.44 -9.99
C ASP A 181 1.25 -16.64 -10.40
N ILE A 182 -0.06 -16.56 -10.19
CA ILE A 182 -1.00 -17.57 -10.69
C ILE A 182 -0.97 -17.57 -12.23
N THR A 183 -0.67 -18.71 -12.83
CA THR A 183 -0.49 -18.87 -14.28
C THR A 183 -1.74 -19.35 -15.01
N GLU A 184 -2.75 -19.83 -14.28
CA GLU A 184 -4.03 -20.29 -14.82
C GLU A 184 -5.16 -19.72 -13.96
N VAL A 185 -6.18 -19.13 -14.59
CA VAL A 185 -7.31 -18.57 -13.86
C VAL A 185 -8.01 -19.67 -13.05
N PRO A 186 -8.03 -19.60 -11.70
CA PRO A 186 -8.73 -20.61 -10.91
C PRO A 186 -10.24 -20.48 -11.13
N LYS A 187 -10.98 -21.58 -11.07
CA LYS A 187 -12.45 -21.52 -11.13
C LYS A 187 -13.02 -20.82 -9.89
N THR A 188 -12.39 -21.11 -8.75
CA THR A 188 -12.78 -20.56 -7.45
C THR A 188 -11.57 -20.06 -6.67
N LEU A 189 -11.68 -18.87 -6.09
CA LEU A 189 -10.66 -18.28 -5.25
C LEU A 189 -11.27 -17.85 -3.91
N GLY A 190 -10.78 -18.43 -2.83
CA GLY A 190 -11.04 -17.96 -1.47
C GLY A 190 -10.03 -16.86 -1.10
N VAL A 191 -10.49 -15.82 -0.45
CA VAL A 191 -9.61 -14.76 0.08
C VAL A 191 -9.93 -14.57 1.57
N ILE A 192 -8.93 -14.61 2.41
CA ILE A 192 -9.05 -14.26 3.83
C ILE A 192 -8.54 -12.85 4.04
N GLY A 193 -9.44 -11.94 4.45
CA GLY A 193 -9.20 -10.52 4.65
C GLY A 193 -9.73 -9.63 3.52
N ALA A 194 -10.66 -8.74 3.85
CA ALA A 194 -11.24 -7.73 2.94
C ALA A 194 -10.48 -6.38 3.00
N GLY A 195 -9.18 -6.41 3.30
CA GLY A 195 -8.31 -5.25 3.21
C GLY A 195 -7.82 -4.98 1.79
N VAL A 196 -6.91 -3.99 1.64
CA VAL A 196 -6.38 -3.52 0.35
C VAL A 196 -5.92 -4.68 -0.56
N ILE A 197 -5.06 -5.57 -0.05
CA ILE A 197 -4.49 -6.68 -0.83
C ILE A 197 -5.57 -7.68 -1.26
N GLY A 198 -6.45 -8.05 -0.34
CA GLY A 198 -7.53 -9.01 -0.63
C GLY A 198 -8.52 -8.49 -1.66
N LEU A 199 -8.90 -7.22 -1.57
CA LEU A 199 -9.80 -6.58 -2.52
C LEU A 199 -9.15 -6.39 -3.90
N GLU A 200 -7.90 -5.93 -3.96
CA GLU A 200 -7.20 -5.72 -5.23
C GLU A 200 -6.98 -7.04 -5.98
N LEU A 201 -6.37 -8.03 -5.32
CA LEU A 201 -6.08 -9.31 -5.96
C LEU A 201 -7.35 -10.14 -6.20
N GLY A 202 -8.33 -10.07 -5.29
CA GLY A 202 -9.67 -10.64 -5.51
C GLY A 202 -10.33 -10.05 -6.76
N SER A 203 -10.25 -8.73 -6.96
CA SER A 203 -10.78 -8.05 -8.15
C SER A 203 -10.07 -8.46 -9.43
N VAL A 204 -8.74 -8.61 -9.41
CA VAL A 204 -7.97 -9.11 -10.58
C VAL A 204 -8.53 -10.45 -11.07
N TRP A 205 -8.61 -11.44 -10.19
CA TRP A 205 -9.01 -12.79 -10.55
C TRP A 205 -10.50 -12.89 -10.86
N ASN A 206 -11.35 -12.11 -10.16
CA ASN A 206 -12.77 -12.03 -10.48
C ASN A 206 -13.02 -11.48 -11.90
N ARG A 207 -12.33 -10.44 -12.32
CA ARG A 207 -12.42 -9.86 -13.67
C ARG A 207 -11.98 -10.82 -14.77
N LEU A 208 -11.09 -11.77 -14.43
CA LEU A 208 -10.62 -12.83 -15.31
C LEU A 208 -11.54 -14.06 -15.33
N GLY A 209 -12.60 -14.09 -14.52
CA GLY A 209 -13.62 -15.13 -14.53
C GLY A 209 -13.59 -16.09 -13.33
N ALA A 210 -12.71 -15.90 -12.35
CA ALA A 210 -12.77 -16.67 -11.11
C ALA A 210 -13.99 -16.29 -10.27
N LYS A 211 -14.67 -17.26 -9.65
CA LYS A 211 -15.64 -17.00 -8.60
C LYS A 211 -14.88 -16.71 -7.31
N VAL A 212 -14.94 -15.46 -6.82
CA VAL A 212 -14.19 -15.00 -5.66
C VAL A 212 -15.10 -14.86 -4.44
N THR A 213 -14.72 -15.51 -3.33
CA THR A 213 -15.36 -15.34 -2.02
C THR A 213 -14.32 -14.77 -1.04
N ILE A 214 -14.62 -13.62 -0.45
CA ILE A 214 -13.76 -12.93 0.52
C ILE A 214 -14.36 -13.09 1.92
N LEU A 215 -13.58 -13.63 2.85
CA LEU A 215 -13.96 -13.83 4.25
C LEU A 215 -13.27 -12.78 5.10
N GLU A 216 -14.05 -11.90 5.75
CA GLU A 216 -13.57 -10.86 6.65
C GLU A 216 -14.04 -11.14 8.07
N ALA A 217 -13.11 -11.19 9.01
CA ALA A 217 -13.41 -11.49 10.41
C ALA A 217 -14.13 -10.33 11.13
N LEU A 218 -13.88 -9.10 10.69
CA LEU A 218 -14.52 -7.93 11.28
C LEU A 218 -15.96 -7.77 10.77
N PRO A 219 -16.86 -7.20 11.60
CA PRO A 219 -18.24 -6.95 11.18
C PRO A 219 -18.36 -5.79 10.20
N ASP A 220 -17.40 -4.87 10.20
CA ASP A 220 -17.42 -3.66 9.39
C ASP A 220 -16.51 -3.83 8.17
N PHE A 221 -17.04 -3.49 7.00
CA PHE A 221 -16.28 -3.47 5.76
C PHE A 221 -15.37 -2.25 5.72
N LEU A 222 -14.06 -2.46 5.49
CA LEU A 222 -13.04 -1.40 5.42
C LEU A 222 -13.12 -0.42 6.60
N GLY A 223 -13.17 -0.93 7.83
CA GLY A 223 -13.34 -0.11 9.04
C GLY A 223 -12.29 0.99 9.28
N THR A 224 -11.22 1.04 8.49
CA THR A 224 -10.24 2.14 8.47
C THR A 224 -10.62 3.29 7.55
N ALA A 225 -11.56 3.09 6.65
CA ALA A 225 -12.09 4.11 5.76
C ALA A 225 -13.36 4.76 6.35
N ASP A 226 -13.72 5.93 5.85
CA ASP A 226 -15.02 6.53 6.23
C ASP A 226 -16.18 5.64 5.81
N ALA A 227 -17.19 5.52 6.68
CA ALA A 227 -18.29 4.57 6.51
C ALA A 227 -19.09 4.77 5.22
N ASP A 228 -19.21 6.02 4.75
CA ASP A 228 -19.98 6.32 3.54
C ASP A 228 -19.27 5.81 2.29
N ILE A 229 -17.93 5.99 2.18
CA ILE A 229 -17.17 5.44 1.05
C ILE A 229 -17.11 3.92 1.09
N ALA A 230 -16.93 3.32 2.29
CA ALA A 230 -16.93 1.88 2.47
C ALA A 230 -18.25 1.25 1.99
N LYS A 231 -19.39 1.85 2.34
CA LYS A 231 -20.74 1.40 1.93
C LYS A 231 -20.93 1.42 0.40
N VAL A 232 -20.46 2.47 -0.27
CA VAL A 232 -20.55 2.56 -1.73
C VAL A 232 -19.65 1.55 -2.39
N ALA A 233 -18.39 1.43 -1.94
CA ALA A 233 -17.45 0.46 -2.46
C ALA A 233 -17.97 -0.99 -2.34
N GLN A 234 -18.51 -1.37 -1.17
CA GLN A 234 -19.07 -2.70 -0.94
C GLN A 234 -20.21 -3.01 -1.90
N ARG A 235 -21.10 -2.03 -2.16
CA ARG A 235 -22.20 -2.18 -3.11
C ARG A 235 -21.68 -2.42 -4.52
N GLU A 236 -20.69 -1.66 -4.96
CA GLU A 236 -20.12 -1.79 -6.31
C GLU A 236 -19.36 -3.11 -6.48
N PHE A 237 -18.61 -3.57 -5.47
CA PHE A 237 -17.96 -4.90 -5.51
C PHE A 237 -18.96 -6.04 -5.60
N LYS A 238 -20.08 -5.94 -4.87
CA LYS A 238 -21.16 -6.92 -4.97
C LYS A 238 -21.76 -6.98 -6.38
N LYS A 239 -21.96 -5.83 -7.04
CA LYS A 239 -22.42 -5.78 -8.44
C LYS A 239 -21.47 -6.45 -9.40
N GLN A 240 -20.15 -6.39 -9.13
CA GLN A 240 -19.12 -7.04 -9.92
C GLN A 240 -18.97 -8.54 -9.62
N GLY A 241 -19.74 -9.08 -8.69
CA GLY A 241 -19.74 -10.50 -8.35
C GLY A 241 -18.75 -10.92 -7.26
N LEU A 242 -18.13 -9.99 -6.56
CA LEU A 242 -17.34 -10.30 -5.37
C LEU A 242 -18.27 -10.66 -4.20
N ASP A 243 -18.16 -11.89 -3.68
CA ASP A 243 -18.93 -12.38 -2.53
C ASP A 243 -18.16 -12.10 -1.25
N ILE A 244 -18.47 -10.98 -0.56
CA ILE A 244 -17.79 -10.54 0.65
C ILE A 244 -18.64 -10.91 1.87
N LYS A 245 -18.10 -11.80 2.72
CA LYS A 245 -18.70 -12.26 3.97
C LYS A 245 -18.04 -11.53 5.14
N LEU A 246 -18.79 -10.70 5.85
CA LEU A 246 -18.33 -9.99 7.05
C LEU A 246 -18.65 -10.77 8.32
N GLY A 247 -17.86 -10.57 9.38
CA GLY A 247 -18.01 -11.28 10.65
C GLY A 247 -17.70 -12.77 10.53
N ALA A 248 -16.99 -13.19 9.50
CA ALA A 248 -16.64 -14.59 9.23
C ALA A 248 -15.52 -15.05 10.17
N LYS A 249 -15.84 -15.80 11.20
CA LYS A 249 -14.87 -16.41 12.12
C LYS A 249 -14.32 -17.68 11.50
N LEU A 250 -13.07 -17.63 11.08
CA LEU A 250 -12.39 -18.76 10.43
C LEU A 250 -12.09 -19.87 11.42
N GLY A 251 -12.36 -21.12 11.00
CA GLY A 251 -12.04 -22.32 11.76
C GLY A 251 -10.79 -23.00 11.24
N LYS A 252 -10.88 -23.75 10.15
CA LYS A 252 -9.82 -24.62 9.62
C LYS A 252 -9.68 -24.45 8.12
N ALA A 253 -8.45 -24.58 7.61
CA ALA A 253 -8.17 -24.72 6.19
C ALA A 253 -7.36 -26.01 5.96
N GLU A 254 -7.85 -26.88 5.06
CA GLU A 254 -7.21 -28.16 4.73
C GLU A 254 -7.07 -28.30 3.21
N VAL A 255 -5.87 -28.58 2.75
CA VAL A 255 -5.63 -28.92 1.33
C VAL A 255 -6.01 -30.37 1.10
N LYS A 256 -6.94 -30.61 0.15
CA LYS A 256 -7.36 -31.94 -0.30
C LYS A 256 -7.17 -32.09 -1.79
N LYS A 257 -7.51 -33.25 -2.35
CA LYS A 257 -7.33 -33.52 -3.78
C LYS A 257 -8.17 -32.62 -4.70
N ASP A 258 -9.32 -32.18 -4.22
CA ASP A 258 -10.32 -31.37 -4.92
C ASP A 258 -10.23 -29.85 -4.60
N GLY A 259 -9.26 -29.44 -3.79
CA GLY A 259 -9.03 -28.03 -3.46
C GLY A 259 -8.73 -27.76 -1.98
N VAL A 260 -8.86 -26.51 -1.58
CA VAL A 260 -8.72 -26.09 -0.19
C VAL A 260 -10.09 -26.04 0.46
N HIS A 261 -10.27 -26.86 1.50
CA HIS A 261 -11.50 -26.92 2.28
C HIS A 261 -11.39 -25.98 3.48
N LEU A 262 -12.27 -24.98 3.54
CA LEU A 262 -12.37 -24.03 4.65
C LEU A 262 -13.64 -24.27 5.46
N THR A 263 -13.53 -24.11 6.78
CA THR A 263 -14.68 -23.95 7.65
C THR A 263 -14.65 -22.56 8.28
N TYR A 264 -15.80 -21.93 8.40
CA TYR A 264 -15.97 -20.65 9.08
C TYR A 264 -17.37 -20.58 9.71
N SER A 265 -17.58 -19.67 10.62
CA SER A 265 -18.92 -19.36 11.14
C SER A 265 -19.22 -17.87 10.92
N ASP A 266 -20.45 -17.58 10.55
CA ASP A 266 -20.99 -16.25 10.41
C ASP A 266 -22.36 -16.14 11.12
N LYS A 267 -23.13 -15.10 10.82
CA LYS A 267 -24.47 -14.91 11.38
C LYS A 267 -25.47 -16.05 11.08
N ASP A 268 -25.20 -16.83 10.03
CA ASP A 268 -26.04 -17.94 9.58
C ASP A 268 -25.55 -19.31 10.12
N GLY A 269 -24.54 -19.29 11.00
CA GLY A 269 -23.98 -20.48 11.67
C GLY A 269 -22.70 -21.00 11.03
N GLU A 270 -22.41 -22.31 11.20
CA GLU A 270 -21.23 -22.94 10.60
C GLU A 270 -21.42 -23.13 9.10
N GLN A 271 -20.38 -22.74 8.36
CA GLN A 271 -20.32 -22.79 6.90
C GLN A 271 -19.08 -23.55 6.44
N SER A 272 -19.13 -24.06 5.22
CA SER A 272 -17.97 -24.64 4.55
C SER A 272 -17.82 -24.06 3.14
N LEU A 273 -16.57 -23.92 2.70
CA LEU A 273 -16.20 -23.41 1.38
C LEU A 273 -15.08 -24.27 0.82
N VAL A 274 -15.21 -24.71 -0.44
CA VAL A 274 -14.15 -25.40 -1.16
C VAL A 274 -13.70 -24.52 -2.33
N VAL A 275 -12.40 -24.28 -2.43
CA VAL A 275 -11.81 -23.40 -3.44
C VAL A 275 -10.57 -24.02 -4.06
N ASP A 276 -10.29 -23.69 -5.34
CA ASP A 276 -9.08 -24.17 -6.01
C ASP A 276 -7.81 -23.58 -5.38
N LYS A 277 -7.89 -22.31 -4.96
CA LYS A 277 -6.80 -21.59 -4.29
C LYS A 277 -7.35 -20.72 -3.16
N LEU A 278 -6.52 -20.56 -2.12
CA LEU A 278 -6.80 -19.70 -0.97
C LEU A 278 -5.71 -18.64 -0.84
N LEU A 279 -6.08 -17.37 -0.99
CA LEU A 279 -5.22 -16.23 -0.68
C LEU A 279 -5.42 -15.81 0.79
N VAL A 280 -4.34 -15.76 1.57
CA VAL A 280 -4.37 -15.20 2.92
C VAL A 280 -3.80 -13.78 2.88
N ALA A 281 -4.65 -12.78 3.14
CA ALA A 281 -4.37 -11.35 3.02
C ALA A 281 -4.81 -10.57 4.29
N VAL A 282 -4.53 -11.13 5.47
CA VAL A 282 -4.96 -10.62 6.79
C VAL A 282 -4.07 -9.52 7.35
N GLY A 283 -3.13 -9.02 6.56
CA GLY A 283 -2.21 -7.96 6.94
C GLY A 283 -0.74 -8.38 6.89
N ARG A 284 0.11 -7.49 7.37
CA ARG A 284 1.56 -7.63 7.37
C ARG A 284 2.10 -7.34 8.76
N ARG A 285 3.28 -7.86 9.08
CA ARG A 285 4.01 -7.55 10.32
C ARG A 285 5.42 -7.09 10.00
N ALA A 286 6.00 -6.25 10.85
CA ALA A 286 7.37 -5.81 10.73
C ALA A 286 8.33 -7.01 10.65
N PHE A 287 9.35 -6.90 9.81
CA PHE A 287 10.39 -7.91 9.66
C PHE A 287 11.63 -7.48 10.42
N THR A 288 11.73 -7.85 11.69
CA THR A 288 12.84 -7.51 12.59
C THR A 288 13.64 -8.72 13.05
N ALA A 289 13.20 -9.93 12.66
CA ALA A 289 13.90 -11.17 13.01
C ALA A 289 15.33 -11.19 12.42
N GLY A 290 16.33 -11.39 13.25
CA GLY A 290 17.73 -11.44 12.85
C GLY A 290 18.37 -10.09 12.48
N LEU A 291 17.62 -8.99 12.55
CA LEU A 291 18.08 -7.65 12.21
C LEU A 291 19.01 -7.04 13.26
N LEU A 292 18.83 -7.38 14.52
CA LEU A 292 19.50 -6.79 15.67
C LEU A 292 20.28 -7.84 16.45
N ALA A 293 21.48 -7.50 16.95
CA ALA A 293 22.12 -8.24 18.03
C ALA A 293 21.52 -7.82 19.39
N ASP A 294 21.70 -8.66 20.42
CA ASP A 294 21.03 -8.47 21.72
C ASP A 294 21.48 -7.19 22.47
N ASP A 295 22.69 -6.71 22.19
CA ASP A 295 23.33 -5.57 22.86
C ASP A 295 23.24 -4.25 22.08
N THR A 296 22.41 -4.16 21.05
CA THR A 296 22.27 -2.94 20.24
C THR A 296 21.61 -1.78 20.98
N GLY A 297 20.84 -2.05 22.01
CA GLY A 297 20.00 -1.05 22.71
C GLY A 297 18.73 -0.64 21.97
N VAL A 298 18.53 -1.06 20.72
CA VAL A 298 17.31 -0.80 19.94
C VAL A 298 16.14 -1.59 20.53
N LYS A 299 15.02 -0.93 20.78
CA LYS A 299 13.84 -1.54 21.40
C LYS A 299 12.78 -1.88 20.38
N LEU A 300 12.08 -3.00 20.62
CA LEU A 300 10.90 -3.40 19.86
C LEU A 300 9.64 -3.25 20.70
N ASP A 301 8.52 -2.94 20.06
CA ASP A 301 7.20 -2.97 20.70
C ASP A 301 6.63 -4.41 20.74
N GLU A 302 5.45 -4.56 21.36
CA GLU A 302 4.76 -5.86 21.50
C GLU A 302 4.38 -6.51 20.16
N ARG A 303 4.36 -5.72 19.07
CA ARG A 303 4.09 -6.20 17.70
C ARG A 303 5.36 -6.46 16.91
N GLY A 304 6.54 -6.36 17.55
CA GLY A 304 7.84 -6.55 16.92
C GLY A 304 8.29 -5.40 16.03
N ARG A 305 7.68 -4.21 16.14
CA ARG A 305 8.11 -3.01 15.41
C ARG A 305 9.20 -2.29 16.19
N ILE A 306 10.14 -1.67 15.47
CA ILE A 306 11.17 -0.84 16.08
C ILE A 306 10.52 0.42 16.67
N ILE A 307 10.79 0.68 17.95
CA ILE A 307 10.32 1.89 18.64
C ILE A 307 11.18 3.06 18.19
N VAL A 308 10.54 4.12 17.70
CA VAL A 308 11.20 5.36 17.26
C VAL A 308 10.44 6.58 17.77
N ASP A 309 11.13 7.71 17.90
CA ASP A 309 10.54 9.02 18.15
C ASP A 309 9.86 9.61 16.89
N GLU A 310 9.45 10.86 16.95
CA GLU A 310 8.82 11.59 15.85
C GLU A 310 9.74 11.79 14.64
N HIS A 311 11.04 11.76 14.84
CA HIS A 311 12.07 11.89 13.80
C HIS A 311 12.60 10.54 13.30
N CYS A 312 11.95 9.43 13.61
CA CYS A 312 12.40 8.08 13.26
C CYS A 312 13.73 7.65 13.91
N HIS A 313 14.18 8.31 14.99
CA HIS A 313 15.36 7.96 15.76
C HIS A 313 15.01 6.88 16.80
N THR A 314 15.85 5.84 16.93
CA THR A 314 15.58 4.69 17.81
C THR A 314 15.90 4.94 19.29
N GLY A 315 16.44 6.12 19.64
CA GLY A 315 17.00 6.43 20.95
C GLY A 315 18.46 5.95 21.11
N VAL A 316 19.03 5.28 20.09
CA VAL A 316 20.43 4.83 20.06
C VAL A 316 21.20 5.70 19.08
N ASP A 317 22.32 6.28 19.53
CA ASP A 317 23.11 7.23 18.75
C ASP A 317 23.46 6.68 17.33
N GLY A 318 23.10 7.45 16.31
CA GLY A 318 23.34 7.12 14.92
C GLY A 318 22.51 5.94 14.38
N VAL A 319 21.45 5.51 15.09
CA VAL A 319 20.57 4.43 14.62
C VAL A 319 19.14 4.93 14.40
N TRP A 320 18.66 4.79 13.20
CA TRP A 320 17.38 5.24 12.70
C TRP A 320 16.56 4.05 12.17
N ALA A 321 15.24 4.17 12.14
CA ALA A 321 14.40 3.14 11.52
C ALA A 321 13.20 3.76 10.80
N VAL A 322 12.84 3.20 9.63
CA VAL A 322 11.82 3.77 8.73
C VAL A 322 10.96 2.69 8.06
N GLY A 323 9.87 3.11 7.45
CA GLY A 323 8.98 2.28 6.64
C GLY A 323 8.13 1.33 7.47
N ASP A 324 7.91 0.13 6.95
CA ASP A 324 7.03 -0.87 7.58
C ASP A 324 7.59 -1.45 8.89
N ALA A 325 8.89 -1.24 9.15
CA ALA A 325 9.55 -1.71 10.37
C ALA A 325 9.18 -0.89 11.61
N VAL A 326 8.55 0.29 11.46
CA VAL A 326 8.20 1.22 12.54
C VAL A 326 6.68 1.46 12.60
N ARG A 327 6.26 2.40 13.45
CA ARG A 327 4.88 2.84 13.63
C ARG A 327 4.23 3.38 12.34
N GLY A 328 2.92 3.53 12.37
CA GLY A 328 2.12 4.10 11.28
C GLY A 328 1.67 3.05 10.25
N PRO A 329 1.03 3.49 9.16
CA PRO A 329 0.55 2.59 8.12
C PRO A 329 1.72 2.01 7.32
N MET A 330 1.57 0.74 6.91
CA MET A 330 2.54 0.07 6.04
C MET A 330 2.31 0.46 4.58
N LEU A 331 2.65 1.72 4.25
CA LEU A 331 2.48 2.32 2.93
C LEU A 331 3.84 2.74 2.36
N ALA A 332 4.07 2.43 1.09
CA ALA A 332 5.35 2.71 0.43
C ALA A 332 5.71 4.20 0.47
N HIS A 333 4.75 5.09 0.18
CA HIS A 333 4.96 6.54 0.16
C HIS A 333 5.21 7.13 1.56
N LYS A 334 4.63 6.57 2.65
CA LYS A 334 5.07 6.92 4.01
C LYS A 334 6.55 6.60 4.20
N GLY A 335 6.98 5.42 3.77
CA GLY A 335 8.38 5.03 3.83
C GLY A 335 9.31 5.89 2.97
N PHE A 336 8.83 6.39 1.81
CA PHE A 336 9.59 7.33 0.98
C PHE A 336 9.93 8.60 1.75
N GLU A 337 8.91 9.24 2.32
CA GLU A 337 9.07 10.50 3.06
C GLU A 337 9.88 10.31 4.34
N GLU A 338 9.64 9.25 5.12
CA GLU A 338 10.46 8.93 6.29
C GLU A 338 11.93 8.74 5.91
N GLY A 339 12.21 7.99 4.83
CA GLY A 339 13.57 7.74 4.36
C GLY A 339 14.29 9.03 3.94
N MET A 340 13.62 9.91 3.20
CA MET A 340 14.18 11.20 2.79
C MET A 340 14.41 12.12 3.99
N ALA A 341 13.44 12.22 4.90
CA ALA A 341 13.53 13.06 6.08
C ALA A 341 14.69 12.62 7.00
N VAL A 342 14.86 11.31 7.22
CA VAL A 342 15.97 10.77 8.02
C VAL A 342 17.32 11.12 7.38
N ALA A 343 17.47 10.99 6.07
CA ALA A 343 18.69 11.37 5.37
C ALA A 343 19.00 12.88 5.52
N GLU A 344 17.96 13.72 5.52
CA GLU A 344 18.08 15.17 5.74
C GLU A 344 18.46 15.51 7.18
N TRP A 345 17.85 14.87 8.19
CA TRP A 345 18.25 15.05 9.60
C TRP A 345 19.68 14.60 9.85
N ILE A 346 20.12 13.47 9.30
CA ILE A 346 21.51 13.01 9.37
C ILE A 346 22.49 14.06 8.79
N ALA A 347 22.10 14.72 7.69
CA ALA A 347 22.88 15.76 7.05
C ALA A 347 22.74 17.16 7.71
N GLY A 348 22.09 17.27 8.87
CA GLY A 348 21.85 18.52 9.59
C GLY A 348 20.87 19.47 8.93
N LYS A 349 19.95 18.94 8.09
CA LYS A 349 18.89 19.71 7.41
C LYS A 349 17.52 19.48 8.09
N ALA A 350 16.56 20.33 7.74
CA ALA A 350 15.18 20.18 8.21
C ALA A 350 14.44 19.13 7.36
N GLY A 351 14.35 17.90 7.86
CA GLY A 351 13.47 16.89 7.31
C GLY A 351 12.02 17.12 7.74
N HIS A 352 11.04 16.62 6.96
CA HIS A 352 9.63 16.78 7.27
C HIS A 352 8.81 15.56 6.88
N VAL A 353 7.93 15.11 7.77
CA VAL A 353 6.91 14.09 7.50
C VAL A 353 5.63 14.48 8.22
N ASN A 354 4.54 14.68 7.49
CA ASN A 354 3.24 14.93 8.08
C ASN A 354 2.40 13.65 8.05
N TYR A 355 2.26 13.01 9.20
CA TYR A 355 1.52 11.75 9.33
C TYR A 355 -0.01 11.93 9.25
N ASP A 356 -0.53 13.13 9.42
CA ASP A 356 -1.98 13.42 9.36
C ASP A 356 -2.50 13.51 7.91
N THR A 357 -1.61 13.70 6.93
CA THR A 357 -1.97 13.89 5.52
C THR A 357 -1.57 12.74 4.62
N ILE A 358 -1.07 11.62 5.18
CA ILE A 358 -0.70 10.44 4.39
C ILE A 358 -1.93 9.88 3.68
N PRO A 359 -1.95 9.83 2.33
CA PRO A 359 -3.10 9.31 1.61
C PRO A 359 -3.13 7.77 1.63
N TRP A 360 -4.32 7.22 1.76
CA TRP A 360 -4.60 5.82 1.54
C TRP A 360 -5.25 5.64 0.18
N VAL A 361 -4.89 4.57 -0.53
CA VAL A 361 -5.47 4.26 -1.84
C VAL A 361 -5.69 2.76 -1.98
N ILE A 362 -6.83 2.37 -2.52
CA ILE A 362 -7.18 1.01 -2.96
C ILE A 362 -7.51 1.10 -4.45
N TYR A 363 -6.75 0.40 -5.29
CA TYR A 363 -6.81 0.50 -6.76
C TYR A 363 -7.80 -0.49 -7.39
N THR A 364 -8.93 -0.65 -6.73
CA THR A 364 -10.05 -1.45 -7.26
C THR A 364 -10.86 -0.65 -8.29
N GLU A 365 -12.03 -1.13 -8.69
CA GLU A 365 -13.00 -0.40 -9.49
C GLU A 365 -14.35 -0.44 -8.75
N PRO A 366 -14.88 0.69 -8.25
CA PRO A 366 -14.23 1.99 -8.20
C PRO A 366 -12.97 1.98 -7.33
N GLU A 367 -12.05 2.91 -7.57
CA GLU A 367 -10.94 3.19 -6.66
C GLU A 367 -11.47 3.82 -5.37
N ILE A 368 -10.71 3.67 -4.29
CA ILE A 368 -11.02 4.27 -3.00
C ILE A 368 -9.79 5.03 -2.53
N ALA A 369 -9.94 6.30 -2.14
CA ALA A 369 -8.84 7.09 -1.61
C ALA A 369 -9.29 7.97 -0.45
N TRP A 370 -8.42 8.19 0.53
CA TRP A 370 -8.70 9.12 1.62
C TRP A 370 -7.42 9.63 2.27
N ALA A 371 -7.50 10.78 2.92
CA ALA A 371 -6.50 11.34 3.80
C ALA A 371 -7.17 12.05 4.97
N GLY A 372 -6.48 12.13 6.11
CA GLY A 372 -6.97 12.78 7.31
C GLY A 372 -7.97 11.94 8.11
N LYS A 373 -8.85 12.61 8.84
CA LYS A 373 -9.76 12.01 9.82
C LYS A 373 -11.11 11.63 9.22
N THR A 374 -11.65 10.51 9.65
CA THR A 374 -13.03 10.10 9.40
C THR A 374 -14.01 10.85 10.29
N GLU A 375 -15.29 10.88 9.92
CA GLU A 375 -16.34 11.43 10.82
C GLU A 375 -16.37 10.73 12.18
N LYS A 376 -16.14 9.40 12.20
CA LYS A 376 -16.11 8.63 13.45
C LYS A 376 -15.00 9.11 14.37
N GLU A 377 -13.78 9.29 13.86
CA GLU A 377 -12.64 9.76 14.64
C GLU A 377 -12.87 11.16 15.19
N LEU A 378 -13.48 12.05 14.39
CA LEU A 378 -13.81 13.42 14.83
C LEU A 378 -14.90 13.44 15.92
N LYS A 379 -15.93 12.60 15.77
CA LYS A 379 -16.98 12.43 16.80
C LYS A 379 -16.40 11.90 18.10
N ASP A 380 -15.57 10.87 18.02
CA ASP A 380 -14.94 10.24 19.19
C ASP A 380 -13.98 11.22 19.90
N ALA A 381 -13.34 12.12 19.14
CA ALA A 381 -12.46 13.18 19.67
C ALA A 381 -13.20 14.45 20.11
N GLY A 382 -14.52 14.56 19.89
CA GLY A 382 -15.31 15.75 20.23
C GLY A 382 -14.97 16.98 19.39
N ILE A 383 -14.40 16.82 18.20
CA ILE A 383 -14.01 17.92 17.31
C ILE A 383 -15.23 18.32 16.46
N PRO A 384 -15.66 19.61 16.51
CA PRO A 384 -16.79 20.07 15.72
C PRO A 384 -16.43 20.17 14.24
N TYR A 385 -17.27 19.64 13.34
CA TYR A 385 -17.00 19.59 11.92
C TYR A 385 -18.27 19.85 11.09
N LYS A 386 -18.06 20.19 9.81
CA LYS A 386 -19.05 20.23 8.73
C LYS A 386 -18.66 19.23 7.66
N VAL A 387 -19.63 18.75 6.90
CA VAL A 387 -19.41 17.80 5.81
C VAL A 387 -19.99 18.34 4.52
N GLY A 388 -19.19 18.31 3.45
CA GLY A 388 -19.62 18.49 2.08
C GLY A 388 -19.41 17.21 1.29
N SER A 389 -20.29 16.93 0.35
CA SER A 389 -20.13 15.78 -0.55
C SER A 389 -20.70 16.08 -1.94
N PHE A 390 -20.10 15.44 -2.97
CA PHE A 390 -20.57 15.60 -4.33
C PHE A 390 -20.46 14.30 -5.14
N PRO A 391 -21.54 13.82 -5.80
CA PRO A 391 -21.54 12.56 -6.53
C PRO A 391 -20.92 12.70 -7.93
N PHE A 392 -20.14 11.71 -8.38
CA PHE A 392 -19.62 11.65 -9.73
C PHE A 392 -20.72 11.54 -10.81
N ALA A 393 -21.89 11.03 -10.45
CA ALA A 393 -23.05 10.99 -11.35
C ALA A 393 -23.53 12.37 -11.83
N ALA A 394 -23.15 13.45 -11.15
CA ALA A 394 -23.42 14.83 -11.55
C ALA A 394 -22.21 15.50 -12.27
N ILE A 395 -21.15 14.76 -12.53
CA ILE A 395 -19.94 15.23 -13.23
C ILE A 395 -19.97 14.77 -14.69
N GLY A 396 -19.99 15.72 -15.61
CA GLY A 396 -20.09 15.43 -17.05
C GLY A 396 -18.97 14.51 -17.57
N ARG A 397 -17.74 14.66 -17.07
CA ARG A 397 -16.60 13.80 -17.44
C ARG A 397 -16.82 12.35 -16.99
N ALA A 398 -17.28 12.12 -15.76
CA ALA A 398 -17.53 10.78 -15.23
C ALA A 398 -18.65 10.07 -16.02
N VAL A 399 -19.71 10.80 -16.37
CA VAL A 399 -20.82 10.29 -17.21
C VAL A 399 -20.30 9.94 -18.61
N ALA A 400 -19.50 10.81 -19.22
CA ALA A 400 -18.92 10.56 -20.56
C ALA A 400 -18.00 9.33 -20.59
N MET A 401 -17.30 9.04 -19.48
CA MET A 401 -16.46 7.84 -19.32
C MET A 401 -17.27 6.57 -19.02
N ASN A 402 -18.57 6.68 -18.77
CA ASN A 402 -19.42 5.62 -18.23
C ASN A 402 -18.94 5.10 -16.84
N GLU A 403 -18.34 5.99 -16.04
CA GLU A 403 -17.85 5.71 -14.70
C GLU A 403 -18.47 6.68 -13.65
N PRO A 404 -19.81 6.78 -13.54
CA PRO A 404 -20.49 7.75 -12.67
C PRO A 404 -20.59 7.28 -11.21
N ALA A 405 -20.06 6.10 -10.87
CA ALA A 405 -20.17 5.54 -9.53
C ALA A 405 -19.30 6.30 -8.54
N GLY A 406 -19.86 6.58 -7.35
CA GLY A 406 -19.11 7.14 -6.24
C GLY A 406 -19.29 8.64 -6.03
N PHE A 407 -18.45 9.20 -5.17
CA PHE A 407 -18.54 10.61 -4.74
C PHE A 407 -17.23 11.07 -4.08
N VAL A 408 -17.09 12.37 -3.93
CA VAL A 408 -16.10 13.03 -3.07
C VAL A 408 -16.78 13.52 -1.81
N LYS A 409 -16.18 13.27 -0.64
CA LYS A 409 -16.60 13.77 0.67
C LYS A 409 -15.44 14.55 1.29
N MET A 410 -15.74 15.77 1.74
CA MET A 410 -14.81 16.65 2.44
C MET A 410 -15.34 16.96 3.83
N ILE A 411 -14.47 16.91 4.82
CA ILE A 411 -14.77 17.20 6.22
C ILE A 411 -13.93 18.40 6.63
N ALA A 412 -14.56 19.48 7.05
CA ALA A 412 -13.90 20.70 7.52
C ALA A 412 -14.25 21.02 8.96
N HIS A 413 -13.34 21.65 9.69
CA HIS A 413 -13.58 22.11 11.04
C HIS A 413 -14.69 23.17 11.07
N ALA A 414 -15.66 23.03 11.97
CA ALA A 414 -16.87 23.86 11.96
C ALA A 414 -16.62 25.36 12.09
N GLU A 415 -15.56 25.77 12.81
CA GLU A 415 -15.25 27.17 13.09
C GLU A 415 -14.14 27.74 12.20
N THR A 416 -13.07 26.97 11.98
CA THR A 416 -11.88 27.44 11.24
C THR A 416 -11.93 27.11 9.76
N ASP A 417 -12.88 26.30 9.35
CA ASP A 417 -13.04 25.76 7.99
C ASP A 417 -11.83 24.95 7.47
N ARG A 418 -10.82 24.69 8.30
CA ARG A 418 -9.66 23.88 7.92
C ARG A 418 -10.10 22.48 7.50
N ILE A 419 -9.59 21.97 6.40
CA ILE A 419 -9.84 20.60 5.94
C ILE A 419 -9.24 19.61 6.93
N LEU A 420 -10.08 18.74 7.50
CA LEU A 420 -9.71 17.71 8.48
C LEU A 420 -9.62 16.31 7.86
N GLY A 421 -10.35 16.07 6.79
CA GLY A 421 -10.36 14.80 6.09
C GLY A 421 -11.04 14.89 4.74
N VAL A 422 -10.56 14.05 3.82
CA VAL A 422 -11.12 13.90 2.48
C VAL A 422 -11.26 12.41 2.17
N HIS A 423 -12.40 12.03 1.61
CA HIS A 423 -12.75 10.64 1.37
C HIS A 423 -13.40 10.51 0.00
N LEU A 424 -12.83 9.69 -0.86
CA LEU A 424 -13.22 9.59 -2.26
C LEU A 424 -13.44 8.11 -2.63
N VAL A 425 -14.47 7.86 -3.41
CA VAL A 425 -14.70 6.56 -4.06
C VAL A 425 -15.19 6.84 -5.48
N GLY A 426 -14.51 6.30 -6.49
CA GLY A 426 -14.84 6.56 -7.88
C GLY A 426 -13.70 6.29 -8.85
N ALA A 427 -13.87 6.75 -10.10
CA ALA A 427 -12.82 6.64 -11.10
C ALA A 427 -11.66 7.59 -10.81
N SER A 428 -10.43 7.10 -10.92
CA SER A 428 -9.19 7.91 -10.81
C SER A 428 -9.07 8.72 -9.51
N VAL A 429 -9.73 8.29 -8.44
CA VAL A 429 -9.63 9.01 -7.15
C VAL A 429 -8.26 8.87 -6.50
N SER A 430 -7.45 7.90 -6.94
CA SER A 430 -6.03 7.79 -6.59
C SER A 430 -5.21 9.02 -7.00
N GLU A 431 -5.58 9.65 -8.11
CA GLU A 431 -4.96 10.87 -8.60
C GLU A 431 -5.60 12.12 -7.96
N LEU A 432 -6.94 12.12 -7.82
CA LEU A 432 -7.69 13.27 -7.27
C LEU A 432 -7.35 13.56 -5.80
N VAL A 433 -7.03 12.55 -5.01
CA VAL A 433 -6.68 12.73 -3.59
C VAL A 433 -5.45 13.63 -3.41
N ALA A 434 -4.57 13.71 -4.40
CA ALA A 434 -3.33 14.47 -4.31
C ALA A 434 -3.57 15.98 -4.15
N GLU A 435 -4.53 16.59 -4.88
CA GLU A 435 -4.88 18.01 -4.70
C GLU A 435 -5.45 18.29 -3.31
N CYS A 436 -6.23 17.35 -2.78
CA CYS A 436 -6.76 17.46 -1.42
C CYS A 436 -5.65 17.37 -0.36
N VAL A 437 -4.68 16.45 -0.55
CA VAL A 437 -3.50 16.33 0.34
C VAL A 437 -2.67 17.60 0.31
N VAL A 438 -2.44 18.21 -0.87
CA VAL A 438 -1.74 19.49 -0.99
C VAL A 438 -2.47 20.57 -0.20
N ALA A 439 -3.79 20.70 -0.34
CA ALA A 439 -4.55 21.67 0.42
C ALA A 439 -4.46 21.41 1.94
N MET A 440 -4.54 20.17 2.39
CA MET A 440 -4.40 19.77 3.79
C MET A 440 -3.01 20.08 4.34
N GLU A 441 -1.95 19.81 3.56
CA GLU A 441 -0.56 20.06 3.96
C GLU A 441 -0.29 21.55 4.18
N PHE A 442 -0.84 22.41 3.33
CA PHE A 442 -0.79 23.86 3.51
C PHE A 442 -1.83 24.39 4.51
N LYS A 443 -2.53 23.51 5.24
CA LYS A 443 -3.57 23.88 6.21
C LYS A 443 -4.72 24.69 5.62
N GLY A 444 -5.02 24.42 4.33
CA GLY A 444 -6.09 25.07 3.57
C GLY A 444 -7.48 24.80 4.16
N SER A 445 -8.38 25.73 3.88
CA SER A 445 -9.80 25.63 4.19
C SER A 445 -10.59 25.01 3.04
N SER A 446 -11.85 24.57 3.33
CA SER A 446 -12.76 24.17 2.26
C SER A 446 -13.07 25.34 1.31
N GLU A 447 -13.14 26.56 1.83
CA GLU A 447 -13.32 27.80 1.05
C GLU A 447 -12.16 28.05 0.07
N ASP A 448 -10.90 27.72 0.43
CA ASP A 448 -9.77 27.86 -0.47
C ASP A 448 -9.96 26.98 -1.72
N LEU A 449 -10.29 25.70 -1.56
CA LEU A 449 -10.60 24.81 -2.70
C LEU A 449 -11.84 25.23 -3.46
N ALA A 450 -12.87 25.74 -2.78
CA ALA A 450 -14.10 26.24 -3.40
C ALA A 450 -13.91 27.50 -4.26
N ARG A 451 -12.77 28.20 -4.14
CA ARG A 451 -12.43 29.38 -4.93
C ARG A 451 -11.42 29.13 -6.04
N ILE A 452 -10.76 27.96 -6.03
CA ILE A 452 -9.78 27.61 -7.07
C ILE A 452 -10.54 27.22 -8.35
N VAL A 453 -10.09 27.75 -9.48
CA VAL A 453 -10.65 27.40 -10.79
C VAL A 453 -10.23 25.99 -11.17
N HIS A 454 -11.21 25.12 -11.37
CA HIS A 454 -10.99 23.76 -11.89
C HIS A 454 -11.30 23.70 -13.38
N ALA A 455 -10.55 22.90 -14.12
CA ALA A 455 -10.77 22.76 -15.56
C ALA A 455 -12.09 22.01 -15.84
N HIS A 456 -12.80 22.44 -16.89
CA HIS A 456 -14.06 21.80 -17.33
C HIS A 456 -13.90 21.21 -18.74
N PRO A 457 -14.38 19.95 -18.99
CA PRO A 457 -14.93 19.00 -18.03
C PRO A 457 -13.82 18.07 -17.45
N THR A 458 -13.77 17.93 -16.13
CA THR A 458 -12.82 17.05 -15.44
C THR A 458 -13.45 16.34 -14.24
N LEU A 459 -12.79 15.28 -13.73
CA LEU A 459 -13.21 14.63 -12.50
C LEU A 459 -12.95 15.49 -11.24
N SER A 460 -11.94 16.37 -11.29
CA SER A 460 -11.58 17.25 -10.16
C SER A 460 -12.67 18.29 -9.84
N GLU A 461 -13.61 18.56 -10.76
CA GLU A 461 -14.79 19.36 -10.44
C GLU A 461 -15.62 18.77 -9.29
N ALA A 462 -15.53 17.44 -9.04
CA ALA A 462 -16.19 16.83 -7.89
C ALA A 462 -15.55 17.25 -6.56
N VAL A 463 -14.24 17.52 -6.54
CA VAL A 463 -13.54 18.06 -5.37
C VAL A 463 -13.98 19.50 -5.10
N HIS A 464 -14.03 20.34 -6.16
CA HIS A 464 -14.51 21.72 -6.08
C HIS A 464 -15.95 21.78 -5.55
N GLU A 465 -16.87 20.99 -6.13
CA GLU A 465 -18.28 20.95 -5.72
C GLU A 465 -18.46 20.37 -4.30
N ALA A 466 -17.62 19.42 -3.88
CA ALA A 466 -17.64 18.91 -2.52
C ALA A 466 -17.18 19.99 -1.52
N ALA A 467 -16.18 20.81 -1.89
CA ALA A 467 -15.74 21.94 -1.09
C ALA A 467 -16.85 23.00 -0.96
N LEU A 468 -17.50 23.38 -2.05
CA LEU A 468 -18.70 24.25 -2.04
C LEU A 468 -19.83 23.68 -1.17
N SER A 469 -20.00 22.35 -1.20
CA SER A 469 -21.06 21.65 -0.46
C SER A 469 -20.87 21.72 1.07
N VAL A 470 -19.66 21.94 1.58
CA VAL A 470 -19.41 22.12 3.03
C VAL A 470 -20.26 23.23 3.60
N ASP A 471 -20.43 24.33 2.86
CA ASP A 471 -21.27 25.46 3.23
C ASP A 471 -22.60 25.52 2.45
N LYS A 472 -23.04 24.37 1.91
CA LYS A 472 -24.31 24.25 1.16
C LYS A 472 -24.40 25.17 -0.07
N ARG A 473 -23.28 25.34 -0.77
CA ARG A 473 -23.18 26.20 -1.96
C ARG A 473 -22.92 25.42 -3.25
N SER A 474 -23.07 24.10 -3.22
CA SER A 474 -22.95 23.27 -4.42
C SER A 474 -23.89 23.76 -5.51
N ILE A 475 -23.40 23.83 -6.75
CA ILE A 475 -24.17 24.38 -7.88
C ILE A 475 -24.93 23.27 -8.62
N HIS A 476 -24.28 22.12 -8.82
CA HIS A 476 -24.85 21.04 -9.63
C HIS A 476 -25.51 19.93 -8.79
N LYS A 477 -25.78 20.21 -7.51
CA LYS A 477 -26.50 19.32 -6.59
C LYS A 477 -27.40 20.17 -5.68
N ALA A 478 -28.60 19.68 -5.36
CA ALA A 478 -29.42 20.27 -4.30
C ALA A 478 -28.70 20.16 -2.94
N ASN A 479 -28.72 21.26 -2.18
CA ASN A 479 -28.05 21.36 -0.87
C ASN A 479 -28.98 20.99 0.29
#